data_e7fcf129bce5f290c77e398eb5ae4e02
#
_entry.id   e7fcf129bce5f290c77e398eb5ae4e02
#
_cell.length_a   1.000
_cell.length_b   1.000
_cell.length_c   1.000
_cell.angle_alpha   90.00
_cell.angle_beta   90.00
_cell.angle_gamma   90.00
#
_symmetry.space_group_name_H-M   'P 1'
#
loop_
_entity.id
_entity.type
_entity.pdbx_description
1 polymer ?
#
loop_
_entity_poly.entity_id
_entity_poly.type
_entity_poly.pdbx_seq_one_letter_code
_entity_poly.pdbx_strand_id
1 'polypeptide(L)'
;MKELMKKSHERENREMNDKIAVCLGKGGQRDMAEAFCRRTGAQLQDKPGDFLTVRFDSRGVSLSGFGLTYQGDFVETMLHRVTRGRLQHEMLVKAVKSDKEGRKAIDATAGMGEDAFLLAAQGYEVTLYEQNPVIAALLKDAIRRAKKNMDLKDIAGRMKVIEGNSVEGMSKLLDPVDVIYLDPMFPARQKSSLINKKLQLIQKLEPPCSGEKDLFDAAIRANP
;
A
#
# COMPACT_ATOMS: atom_id res chain seq x y z
N MET A 1 15.54 -20.38 11.62
CA MET A 1 15.56 -19.16 10.79
C MET A 1 14.18 -18.52 10.67
N LYS A 2 13.12 -19.22 10.24
CA LYS A 2 11.73 -18.68 10.13
C LYS A 2 11.16 -18.12 11.46
N GLU A 3 11.44 -18.76 12.60
CA GLU A 3 10.93 -18.34 13.91
C GLU A 3 11.65 -17.09 14.46
N LEU A 4 12.92 -16.91 14.12
CA LEU A 4 13.70 -15.70 14.43
C LEU A 4 13.20 -14.50 13.61
N MET A 5 12.93 -14.70 12.32
CA MET A 5 12.37 -13.65 11.45
C MET A 5 10.95 -13.25 11.89
N LYS A 6 10.11 -14.20 12.32
CA LYS A 6 8.78 -13.91 12.85
C LYS A 6 8.85 -13.10 14.15
N LYS A 7 9.75 -13.46 15.07
CA LYS A 7 9.96 -12.71 16.32
C LYS A 7 10.53 -11.30 16.09
N SER A 8 11.42 -11.13 15.11
CA SER A 8 11.93 -9.80 14.70
C SER A 8 10.78 -8.93 14.20
N HIS A 9 9.96 -9.45 13.31
CA HIS A 9 8.83 -8.73 12.74
C HIS A 9 7.75 -8.36 13.78
N GLU A 10 7.47 -9.27 14.72
CA GLU A 10 6.57 -8.99 15.83
C GLU A 10 7.10 -7.92 16.78
N ARG A 11 8.43 -7.85 16.97
CA ARG A 11 9.08 -6.84 17.80
C ARG A 11 9.08 -5.46 17.12
N GLU A 12 9.40 -5.40 15.84
CA GLU A 12 9.35 -4.18 15.03
C GLU A 12 7.92 -3.60 14.97
N ASN A 13 6.91 -4.46 14.80
CA ASN A 13 5.51 -4.05 14.84
C ASN A 13 5.09 -3.52 16.21
N ARG A 14 5.59 -4.08 17.32
CA ARG A 14 5.31 -3.55 18.67
C ARG A 14 5.95 -2.18 18.89
N GLU A 15 7.21 -2.01 18.53
CA GLU A 15 7.92 -0.71 18.66
C GLU A 15 7.28 0.39 17.80
N MET A 16 6.71 0.02 16.65
CA MET A 16 5.96 0.94 15.81
C MET A 16 4.60 1.31 16.43
N ASN A 17 3.90 0.33 17.02
CA ASN A 17 2.59 0.53 17.62
C ASN A 17 2.62 1.46 18.83
N ASP A 18 3.71 1.47 19.60
CA ASP A 18 3.90 2.38 20.73
C ASP A 18 4.04 3.85 20.30
N LYS A 19 4.31 4.10 19.00
CA LYS A 19 4.48 5.44 18.40
C LYS A 19 3.25 5.93 17.61
N ILE A 20 2.22 5.10 17.48
CA ILE A 20 1.06 5.41 16.64
C ILE A 20 -0.20 5.51 17.50
N ALA A 21 -0.81 6.69 17.52
CA ALA A 21 -2.15 6.88 18.04
C ALA A 21 -3.21 6.56 16.99
N VAL A 22 -4.37 6.08 17.42
CA VAL A 22 -5.54 5.89 16.56
C VAL A 22 -6.66 6.79 17.08
N CYS A 23 -7.24 7.62 16.21
CA CYS A 23 -8.29 8.55 16.60
C CYS A 23 -9.51 8.46 15.68
N LEU A 24 -10.69 8.73 16.26
CA LEU A 24 -11.91 8.97 15.49
C LEU A 24 -12.07 10.47 15.22
N GLY A 25 -12.34 10.82 13.96
CA GLY A 25 -12.83 12.14 13.60
C GLY A 25 -14.34 12.16 13.44
N LYS A 26 -14.89 13.32 13.12
CA LYS A 26 -16.34 13.51 12.92
C LYS A 26 -16.84 12.55 11.81
N GLY A 27 -17.88 11.78 12.11
CA GLY A 27 -18.46 10.82 11.17
C GLY A 27 -17.56 9.63 10.82
N GLY A 28 -16.53 9.37 11.65
CA GLY A 28 -15.62 8.24 11.46
C GLY A 28 -16.31 6.90 11.73
N GLN A 29 -15.87 5.89 11.01
CA GLN A 29 -16.36 4.52 11.16
C GLN A 29 -15.66 3.84 12.33
N ARG A 30 -16.30 3.81 13.49
CA ARG A 30 -15.77 3.24 14.74
C ARG A 30 -15.34 1.78 14.53
N ASP A 31 -16.15 0.97 13.86
CA ASP A 31 -15.86 -0.46 13.64
C ASP A 31 -14.55 -0.66 12.86
N MET A 32 -14.26 0.21 11.89
CA MET A 32 -12.99 0.16 11.15
C MET A 32 -11.80 0.53 12.02
N ALA A 33 -11.93 1.56 12.86
CA ALA A 33 -10.88 1.98 13.79
C ALA A 33 -10.60 0.89 14.83
N GLU A 34 -11.65 0.30 15.42
CA GLU A 34 -11.53 -0.79 16.39
C GLU A 34 -10.95 -2.06 15.75
N ALA A 35 -11.34 -2.40 14.52
CA ALA A 35 -10.75 -3.52 13.78
C ALA A 35 -9.27 -3.26 13.49
N PHE A 36 -8.89 -2.03 13.17
CA PHE A 36 -7.48 -1.65 13.02
C PHE A 36 -6.73 -1.80 14.35
N CYS A 37 -7.28 -1.28 15.46
CA CYS A 37 -6.70 -1.40 16.80
C CYS A 37 -6.50 -2.87 17.21
N ARG A 38 -7.53 -3.72 17.04
CA ARG A 38 -7.41 -5.17 17.34
C ARG A 38 -6.30 -5.86 16.56
N ARG A 39 -6.12 -5.48 15.30
CA ARG A 39 -5.12 -6.10 14.41
C ARG A 39 -3.70 -5.63 14.71
N THR A 40 -3.53 -4.36 15.08
CA THR A 40 -2.23 -3.74 15.29
C THR A 40 -1.78 -3.72 16.75
N GLY A 41 -2.69 -3.90 17.69
CA GLY A 41 -2.43 -3.68 19.11
C GLY A 41 -2.45 -2.21 19.54
N ALA A 42 -2.65 -1.26 18.59
CA ALA A 42 -2.76 0.15 18.89
C ALA A 42 -4.04 0.46 19.68
N GLN A 43 -4.02 1.55 20.44
CA GLN A 43 -5.17 1.97 21.25
C GLN A 43 -5.92 3.12 20.60
N LEU A 44 -7.26 3.02 20.64
CA LEU A 44 -8.12 4.13 20.25
C LEU A 44 -8.05 5.23 21.31
N GLN A 45 -7.75 6.45 20.90
CA GLN A 45 -7.59 7.62 21.75
C GLN A 45 -8.55 8.73 21.37
N ASP A 46 -8.91 9.59 22.32
CA ASP A 46 -9.79 10.75 22.07
C ASP A 46 -9.06 11.89 21.37
N LYS A 47 -7.74 11.96 21.50
CA LYS A 47 -6.89 13.03 20.95
C LYS A 47 -5.75 12.44 20.11
N PRO A 48 -5.26 13.22 19.12
CA PRO A 48 -4.05 12.87 18.39
C PRO A 48 -2.86 12.64 19.33
N GLY A 49 -2.00 11.68 18.99
CA GLY A 49 -0.75 11.47 19.70
C GLY A 49 0.34 12.47 19.31
N ASP A 50 1.43 12.49 20.09
CA ASP A 50 2.54 13.43 19.91
C ASP A 50 3.37 13.15 18.64
N PHE A 51 3.32 11.92 18.11
CA PHE A 51 4.12 11.51 16.95
C PHE A 51 3.24 11.30 15.70
N LEU A 52 2.75 10.07 15.50
CA LEU A 52 1.94 9.71 14.37
C LEU A 52 0.52 9.36 14.82
N THR A 53 -0.47 9.80 14.06
CA THR A 53 -1.88 9.50 14.32
C THR A 53 -2.55 8.96 13.07
N VAL A 54 -3.10 7.77 13.14
CA VAL A 54 -4.03 7.23 12.14
C VAL A 54 -5.43 7.67 12.50
N ARG A 55 -6.04 8.46 11.63
CA ARG A 55 -7.37 9.04 11.87
C ARG A 55 -8.40 8.43 10.95
N PHE A 56 -9.52 8.01 11.52
CA PHE A 56 -10.70 7.54 10.82
C PHE A 56 -11.80 8.61 10.93
N ASP A 57 -12.18 9.23 9.81
CA ASP A 57 -13.27 10.22 9.78
C ASP A 57 -14.18 10.03 8.56
N SER A 58 -15.15 10.94 8.34
CA SER A 58 -16.10 10.85 7.23
C SER A 58 -15.44 10.91 5.84
N ARG A 59 -14.22 11.46 5.73
CA ARG A 59 -13.45 11.54 4.50
C ARG A 59 -12.66 10.26 4.22
N GLY A 60 -12.45 9.42 5.26
CA GLY A 60 -11.72 8.17 5.16
C GLY A 60 -10.60 8.05 6.19
N VAL A 61 -9.53 7.32 5.81
CA VAL A 61 -8.35 7.08 6.66
C VAL A 61 -7.23 8.03 6.26
N SER A 62 -6.65 8.71 7.25
CA SER A 62 -5.49 9.58 7.05
C SER A 62 -4.42 9.34 8.11
N LEU A 63 -3.17 9.66 7.77
CA LEU A 63 -2.02 9.66 8.67
C LEU A 63 -1.60 11.11 8.91
N SER A 64 -1.43 11.51 10.15
CA SER A 64 -0.95 12.84 10.51
C SER A 64 0.19 12.77 11.52
N GLY A 65 1.05 13.78 11.50
CA GLY A 65 2.18 13.92 12.43
C GLY A 65 3.11 15.03 11.96
N PHE A 66 3.86 15.61 12.86
CA PHE A 66 4.87 16.64 12.55
C PHE A 66 4.33 17.82 11.72
N GLY A 67 3.09 18.22 11.95
CA GLY A 67 2.42 19.27 11.18
C GLY A 67 2.01 18.91 9.76
N LEU A 68 2.14 17.63 9.36
CA LEU A 68 1.76 17.11 8.06
C LEU A 68 0.55 16.19 8.18
N THR A 69 -0.21 16.07 7.08
CA THR A 69 -1.29 15.09 6.94
C THR A 69 -1.18 14.46 5.56
N TYR A 70 -1.34 13.15 5.50
CA TYR A 70 -1.41 12.36 4.29
C TYR A 70 -2.71 11.55 4.25
N GLN A 71 -3.38 11.59 3.11
CA GLN A 71 -4.48 10.71 2.76
C GLN A 71 -4.29 10.29 1.30
N GLY A 72 -4.20 9.00 1.02
CA GLY A 72 -4.10 8.50 -0.35
C GLY A 72 -5.36 8.88 -1.13
N ASP A 73 -5.23 9.40 -2.36
CA ASP A 73 -6.37 9.75 -3.20
C ASP A 73 -6.07 9.50 -4.69
N PHE A 74 -6.62 8.41 -5.22
CA PHE A 74 -6.45 8.06 -6.64
C PHE A 74 -7.17 9.02 -7.59
N VAL A 75 -8.19 9.75 -7.14
CA VAL A 75 -8.81 10.78 -7.97
C VAL A 75 -7.83 11.93 -8.19
N GLU A 76 -7.14 12.35 -7.13
CA GLU A 76 -6.14 13.41 -7.22
C GLU A 76 -4.90 12.97 -8.02
N THR A 77 -4.39 11.74 -7.77
CA THR A 77 -3.08 11.32 -8.29
C THR A 77 -3.17 10.57 -9.62
N MET A 78 -4.24 9.81 -9.87
CA MET A 78 -4.29 8.85 -10.97
C MET A 78 -5.31 9.19 -12.08
N LEU A 79 -6.39 9.93 -11.76
CA LEU A 79 -7.44 10.18 -12.74
C LEU A 79 -6.89 10.75 -14.06
N HIS A 80 -6.02 11.76 -14.01
CA HIS A 80 -5.45 12.37 -15.19
C HIS A 80 -4.45 11.46 -15.94
N ARG A 81 -3.84 10.48 -15.24
CA ARG A 81 -2.88 9.52 -15.84
C ARG A 81 -3.60 8.41 -16.62
N VAL A 82 -4.77 7.98 -16.15
CA VAL A 82 -5.52 6.86 -16.76
C VAL A 82 -6.58 7.29 -17.76
N THR A 83 -6.92 8.58 -17.80
CA THR A 83 -7.91 9.12 -18.74
C THR A 83 -7.25 9.82 -19.94
N ARG A 84 -8.02 10.16 -20.96
CA ARG A 84 -7.61 10.96 -22.13
C ARG A 84 -6.42 10.38 -22.91
N GLY A 85 -6.29 9.05 -22.98
CA GLY A 85 -5.22 8.39 -23.76
C GLY A 85 -3.83 8.47 -23.12
N ARG A 86 -3.66 9.01 -21.92
CA ARG A 86 -2.35 9.16 -21.26
C ARG A 86 -1.77 7.85 -20.76
N LEU A 87 -2.61 6.88 -20.40
CA LEU A 87 -2.19 5.58 -19.91
C LEU A 87 -1.12 4.92 -20.81
N GLN A 88 -1.25 5.06 -22.14
CA GLN A 88 -0.33 4.45 -23.10
C GLN A 88 1.08 5.07 -23.09
N HIS A 89 1.27 6.20 -22.43
CA HIS A 89 2.58 6.84 -22.28
C HIS A 89 3.34 6.37 -21.03
N GLU A 90 2.66 5.71 -20.08
CA GLU A 90 3.28 5.19 -18.86
C GLU A 90 4.26 4.06 -19.20
N MET A 91 5.47 4.13 -18.65
CA MET A 91 6.52 3.15 -18.95
C MET A 91 6.14 1.75 -18.47
N LEU A 92 5.56 1.63 -17.27
CA LEU A 92 5.07 0.37 -16.71
C LEU A 92 4.03 -0.26 -17.65
N VAL A 93 3.07 0.53 -18.13
CA VAL A 93 2.03 0.05 -19.05
C VAL A 93 2.61 -0.48 -20.35
N LYS A 94 3.62 0.20 -20.91
CA LYS A 94 4.34 -0.27 -22.12
C LYS A 94 5.06 -1.58 -21.88
N ALA A 95 5.68 -1.75 -20.70
CA ALA A 95 6.45 -2.95 -20.35
C ALA A 95 5.56 -4.18 -20.18
N VAL A 96 4.31 -4.01 -19.68
CA VAL A 96 3.38 -5.11 -19.41
C VAL A 96 2.29 -5.28 -20.45
N LYS A 97 2.39 -4.59 -21.60
CA LYS A 97 1.39 -4.66 -22.66
C LYS A 97 1.20 -6.10 -23.17
N SER A 98 -0.04 -6.55 -23.18
CA SER A 98 -0.41 -7.88 -23.66
C SER A 98 -1.87 -7.84 -24.14
N ASP A 99 -2.20 -8.65 -25.15
CA ASP A 99 -3.55 -8.78 -25.68
C ASP A 99 -4.34 -9.94 -25.03
N LYS A 100 -3.74 -10.64 -24.06
CA LYS A 100 -4.37 -11.74 -23.32
C LYS A 100 -5.47 -11.18 -22.40
N GLU A 101 -6.62 -11.84 -22.36
CA GLU A 101 -7.69 -11.57 -21.40
C GLU A 101 -7.46 -12.25 -20.05
N GLY A 102 -8.12 -11.76 -18.99
CA GLY A 102 -8.09 -12.38 -17.66
C GLY A 102 -6.71 -12.37 -17.00
N ARG A 103 -5.88 -11.37 -17.31
CA ARG A 103 -4.51 -11.25 -16.81
C ARG A 103 -4.47 -11.00 -15.32
N LYS A 104 -3.52 -11.66 -14.64
CA LYS A 104 -3.28 -11.51 -13.21
C LYS A 104 -1.92 -10.88 -12.96
N ALA A 105 -1.87 -9.91 -12.06
CA ALA A 105 -0.62 -9.30 -11.62
C ALA A 105 -0.50 -9.32 -10.09
N ILE A 106 0.73 -9.35 -9.61
CA ILE A 106 1.07 -9.13 -8.22
C ILE A 106 1.92 -7.85 -8.13
N ASP A 107 1.51 -6.93 -7.27
CA ASP A 107 2.38 -5.89 -6.76
C ASP A 107 2.86 -6.33 -5.37
N ALA A 108 4.13 -6.75 -5.29
CA ALA A 108 4.72 -7.30 -4.07
C ALA A 108 5.27 -6.22 -3.12
N THR A 109 5.21 -4.95 -3.52
CA THR A 109 5.73 -3.78 -2.82
C THR A 109 4.75 -2.62 -2.89
N ALA A 110 3.47 -2.88 -2.60
CA ALA A 110 2.35 -2.05 -3.00
C ALA A 110 2.42 -0.58 -2.52
N GLY A 111 2.89 -0.31 -1.31
CA GLY A 111 2.98 1.05 -0.80
C GLY A 111 1.65 1.81 -0.95
N MET A 112 1.65 2.90 -1.69
CA MET A 112 0.44 3.71 -1.95
C MET A 112 -0.38 3.22 -3.14
N GLY A 113 0.09 2.20 -3.88
CA GLY A 113 -0.64 1.48 -4.92
C GLY A 113 -0.78 2.21 -6.25
N GLU A 114 0.03 3.23 -6.54
CA GLU A 114 -0.08 3.98 -7.80
C GLU A 114 0.32 3.12 -9.00
N ASP A 115 1.37 2.31 -8.89
CA ASP A 115 1.80 1.39 -9.96
C ASP A 115 0.82 0.23 -10.13
N ALA A 116 0.32 -0.34 -9.03
CA ALA A 116 -0.77 -1.31 -9.08
C ALA A 116 -2.03 -0.74 -9.76
N PHE A 117 -2.31 0.55 -9.57
CA PHE A 117 -3.43 1.22 -10.22
C PHE A 117 -3.24 1.30 -11.75
N LEU A 118 -2.00 1.54 -12.22
CA LEU A 118 -1.67 1.50 -13.67
C LEU A 118 -1.83 0.09 -14.25
N LEU A 119 -1.40 -0.96 -13.51
CA LEU A 119 -1.60 -2.35 -13.92
C LEU A 119 -3.11 -2.67 -14.02
N ALA A 120 -3.89 -2.25 -13.03
CA ALA A 120 -5.35 -2.42 -13.04
C ALA A 120 -6.02 -1.64 -14.18
N ALA A 121 -5.55 -0.42 -14.48
CA ALA A 121 -6.02 0.37 -15.61
C ALA A 121 -5.71 -0.29 -16.96
N GLN A 122 -4.62 -1.06 -17.05
CA GLN A 122 -4.29 -1.88 -18.23
C GLN A 122 -5.10 -3.17 -18.32
N GLY A 123 -5.99 -3.45 -17.37
CA GLY A 123 -6.90 -4.59 -17.37
C GLY A 123 -6.45 -5.81 -16.56
N TYR A 124 -5.40 -5.69 -15.74
CA TYR A 124 -4.98 -6.75 -14.84
C TYR A 124 -5.87 -6.83 -13.60
N GLU A 125 -6.18 -8.06 -13.15
CA GLU A 125 -6.59 -8.33 -11.77
C GLU A 125 -5.35 -8.29 -10.89
N VAL A 126 -5.24 -7.28 -10.01
CA VAL A 126 -4.02 -7.00 -9.27
C VAL A 126 -4.17 -7.39 -7.80
N THR A 127 -3.29 -8.27 -7.33
CA THR A 127 -3.11 -8.55 -5.91
C THR A 127 -1.96 -7.70 -5.37
N LEU A 128 -2.25 -6.85 -4.38
CA LEU A 128 -1.30 -5.93 -3.77
C LEU A 128 -0.90 -6.44 -2.39
N TYR A 129 0.39 -6.66 -2.16
CA TYR A 129 0.91 -7.00 -0.84
C TYR A 129 1.48 -5.77 -0.15
N GLU A 130 1.00 -5.51 1.07
CA GLU A 130 1.51 -4.43 1.92
C GLU A 130 1.64 -4.96 3.35
N GLN A 131 2.87 -4.95 3.86
CA GLN A 131 3.15 -5.48 5.19
C GLN A 131 2.92 -4.48 6.32
N ASN A 132 3.05 -3.18 6.02
CA ASN A 132 2.81 -2.14 7.01
C ASN A 132 1.30 -1.92 7.20
N PRO A 133 0.74 -2.18 8.40
CA PRO A 133 -0.71 -2.11 8.62
C PRO A 133 -1.29 -0.71 8.44
N VAL A 134 -0.49 0.35 8.67
CA VAL A 134 -0.93 1.74 8.46
C VAL A 134 -1.04 2.04 6.97
N ILE A 135 -0.01 1.71 6.20
CA ILE A 135 -0.01 1.91 4.74
C ILE A 135 -1.13 1.07 4.11
N ALA A 136 -1.28 -0.20 4.53
CA ALA A 136 -2.36 -1.05 4.07
C ALA A 136 -3.76 -0.47 4.36
N ALA A 137 -3.95 0.18 5.52
CA ALA A 137 -5.22 0.84 5.87
C ALA A 137 -5.48 2.06 4.99
N LEU A 138 -4.47 2.90 4.75
CA LEU A 138 -4.55 4.05 3.84
C LEU A 138 -4.86 3.62 2.40
N LEU A 139 -4.18 2.58 1.91
CA LEU A 139 -4.37 2.03 0.57
C LEU A 139 -5.76 1.42 0.39
N LYS A 140 -6.22 0.60 1.34
CA LYS A 140 -7.58 0.02 1.32
C LYS A 140 -8.65 1.11 1.29
N ASP A 141 -8.45 2.19 2.05
CA ASP A 141 -9.38 3.32 2.06
C ASP A 141 -9.35 4.10 0.72
N ALA A 142 -8.16 4.35 0.17
CA ALA A 142 -8.02 5.02 -1.13
C ALA A 142 -8.74 4.22 -2.25
N ILE A 143 -8.57 2.90 -2.30
CA ILE A 143 -9.27 2.00 -3.24
C ILE A 143 -10.80 2.07 -3.00
N ARG A 144 -11.25 2.00 -1.73
CA ARG A 144 -12.66 2.09 -1.37
C ARG A 144 -13.31 3.40 -1.86
N ARG A 145 -12.57 4.52 -1.77
CA ARG A 145 -13.04 5.82 -2.27
C ARG A 145 -13.02 5.88 -3.80
N ALA A 146 -11.97 5.36 -4.44
CA ALA A 146 -11.89 5.28 -5.90
C ALA A 146 -13.03 4.46 -6.52
N LYS A 147 -13.48 3.38 -5.86
CA LYS A 147 -14.67 2.59 -6.28
C LYS A 147 -15.98 3.39 -6.33
N LYS A 148 -16.04 4.56 -5.70
CA LYS A 148 -17.20 5.47 -5.74
C LYS A 148 -17.12 6.50 -6.88
N ASN A 149 -15.96 6.65 -7.51
CA ASN A 149 -15.75 7.56 -8.64
C ASN A 149 -16.13 6.83 -9.94
N MET A 150 -16.92 7.45 -10.81
CA MET A 150 -17.44 6.83 -12.02
C MET A 150 -16.35 6.43 -13.02
N ASP A 151 -15.27 7.20 -13.10
CA ASP A 151 -14.16 6.94 -14.03
C ASP A 151 -13.15 5.92 -13.50
N LEU A 152 -13.08 5.72 -12.17
CA LEU A 152 -12.09 4.88 -11.53
C LEU A 152 -12.62 3.58 -10.94
N LYS A 153 -13.96 3.43 -10.83
CA LYS A 153 -14.61 2.31 -10.12
C LYS A 153 -14.19 0.94 -10.67
N ASP A 154 -14.12 0.81 -12.00
CA ASP A 154 -13.81 -0.47 -12.65
C ASP A 154 -12.32 -0.80 -12.51
N ILE A 155 -11.46 0.21 -12.56
CA ILE A 155 -10.02 0.05 -12.29
C ILE A 155 -9.80 -0.37 -10.83
N ALA A 156 -10.34 0.41 -9.89
CA ALA A 156 -10.23 0.11 -8.47
C ALA A 156 -10.91 -1.24 -8.09
N GLY A 157 -11.91 -1.66 -8.88
CA GLY A 157 -12.56 -2.96 -8.74
C GLY A 157 -11.62 -4.14 -8.88
N ARG A 158 -10.62 -4.03 -9.77
CA ARG A 158 -9.60 -5.07 -10.04
C ARG A 158 -8.48 -5.13 -9.00
N MET A 159 -8.46 -4.26 -7.99
CA MET A 159 -7.41 -4.18 -6.99
C MET A 159 -7.81 -4.87 -5.69
N LYS A 160 -7.00 -5.82 -5.24
CA LYS A 160 -7.19 -6.57 -3.98
C LYS A 160 -5.96 -6.44 -3.09
N VAL A 161 -6.10 -5.77 -1.94
CA VAL A 161 -5.01 -5.61 -0.96
C VAL A 161 -4.99 -6.77 0.01
N ILE A 162 -3.82 -7.40 0.12
CA ILE A 162 -3.47 -8.38 1.15
C ILE A 162 -2.46 -7.72 2.10
N GLU A 163 -2.86 -7.57 3.36
CA GLU A 163 -1.97 -7.10 4.41
C GLU A 163 -1.09 -8.27 4.86
N GLY A 164 0.21 -8.15 4.62
CA GLY A 164 1.17 -9.20 4.96
C GLY A 164 2.41 -9.20 4.07
N ASN A 165 3.30 -10.15 4.38
CA ASN A 165 4.56 -10.31 3.68
C ASN A 165 4.35 -10.93 2.28
N SER A 166 4.84 -10.26 1.24
CA SER A 166 4.71 -10.70 -0.14
C SER A 166 5.51 -11.99 -0.46
N VAL A 167 6.66 -12.20 0.18
CA VAL A 167 7.47 -13.41 0.01
C VAL A 167 6.68 -14.65 0.47
N GLU A 168 6.02 -14.54 1.63
CA GLU A 168 5.13 -15.59 2.12
C GLU A 168 3.88 -15.77 1.24
N GLY A 169 3.33 -14.67 0.76
CA GLY A 169 2.17 -14.67 -0.13
C GLY A 169 2.48 -15.36 -1.45
N MET A 170 3.57 -14.99 -2.11
CA MET A 170 4.01 -15.57 -3.39
C MET A 170 4.35 -17.05 -3.24
N SER A 171 4.91 -17.49 -2.10
CA SER A 171 5.22 -18.92 -1.86
C SER A 171 3.99 -19.83 -1.78
N LYS A 172 2.79 -19.26 -1.64
CA LYS A 172 1.51 -19.98 -1.53
C LYS A 172 0.64 -19.86 -2.77
N LEU A 173 1.16 -19.28 -3.84
CA LEU A 173 0.44 -19.18 -5.11
C LEU A 173 0.20 -20.59 -5.69
N LEU A 174 -1.07 -20.83 -6.01
CA LEU A 174 -1.50 -22.08 -6.66
C LEU A 174 -1.55 -21.93 -8.18
N ASP A 175 -1.86 -20.75 -8.66
CA ASP A 175 -1.98 -20.42 -10.08
C ASP A 175 -0.86 -19.48 -10.51
N PRO A 176 -0.35 -19.62 -11.75
CA PRO A 176 0.61 -18.67 -12.31
C PRO A 176 -0.02 -17.28 -12.47
N VAL A 177 0.81 -16.26 -12.38
CA VAL A 177 0.45 -14.87 -12.67
C VAL A 177 1.23 -14.38 -13.89
N ASP A 178 0.69 -13.39 -14.60
CA ASP A 178 1.33 -12.90 -15.83
C ASP A 178 2.43 -11.86 -15.53
N VAL A 179 2.31 -11.14 -14.40
CA VAL A 179 3.26 -10.10 -13.98
C VAL A 179 3.45 -10.12 -12.48
N ILE A 180 4.71 -10.05 -12.04
CA ILE A 180 5.08 -9.70 -10.65
C ILE A 180 5.86 -8.40 -10.71
N TYR A 181 5.31 -7.36 -10.08
CA TYR A 181 5.91 -6.04 -9.99
C TYR A 181 6.62 -5.87 -8.65
N LEU A 182 7.85 -5.39 -8.70
CA LEU A 182 8.70 -5.11 -7.56
C LEU A 182 9.28 -3.71 -7.68
N ASP A 183 8.98 -2.84 -6.72
CA ASP A 183 9.62 -1.53 -6.53
C ASP A 183 9.91 -1.30 -5.05
N PRO A 184 10.86 -2.06 -4.45
CA PRO A 184 11.19 -1.89 -3.05
C PRO A 184 11.73 -0.49 -2.79
N MET A 185 11.24 0.16 -1.72
CA MET A 185 11.76 1.45 -1.30
C MET A 185 13.22 1.32 -0.89
N PHE A 186 14.12 1.78 -1.76
CA PHE A 186 15.55 1.85 -1.47
C PHE A 186 15.84 2.93 -0.41
N PRO A 187 16.89 2.74 0.42
CA PRO A 187 17.35 3.80 1.31
C PRO A 187 17.62 5.06 0.49
N ALA A 188 17.05 6.18 0.92
CA ALA A 188 17.17 7.45 0.22
C ALA A 188 18.64 7.74 -0.08
N ARG A 189 19.01 7.82 -1.36
CA ARG A 189 20.30 8.38 -1.76
C ARG A 189 20.37 9.79 -1.19
N GLN A 190 21.45 10.12 -0.46
CA GLN A 190 21.67 11.38 0.25
C GLN A 190 21.75 12.63 -0.64
N LYS A 191 21.09 12.69 -1.78
CA LYS A 191 21.06 13.88 -2.63
C LYS A 191 19.63 14.38 -2.79
N SER A 192 19.31 15.33 -1.94
CA SER A 192 18.40 16.47 -2.11
C SER A 192 17.66 16.59 -3.45
N SER A 193 16.51 15.99 -3.54
CA SER A 193 15.36 16.66 -4.11
C SER A 193 14.34 16.76 -2.99
N LEU A 194 13.57 17.83 -2.95
CA LEU A 194 12.52 18.06 -1.98
C LEU A 194 11.57 16.85 -1.98
N ILE A 195 11.89 15.86 -1.13
CA ILE A 195 11.01 14.72 -0.91
C ILE A 195 9.66 15.30 -0.57
N ASN A 196 8.65 14.94 -1.36
CA ASN A 196 7.29 15.39 -1.13
C ASN A 196 6.97 15.19 0.36
N LYS A 197 6.60 16.27 1.06
CA LYS A 197 6.37 16.27 2.51
C LYS A 197 5.41 15.14 2.95
N LYS A 198 4.51 14.73 2.06
CA LYS A 198 3.58 13.62 2.26
C LYS A 198 4.33 12.27 2.37
N LEU A 199 5.33 12.03 1.52
CA LEU A 199 6.17 10.81 1.57
C LEU A 199 7.05 10.75 2.83
N GLN A 200 7.39 11.88 3.44
CA GLN A 200 8.15 11.91 4.68
C GLN A 200 7.43 11.23 5.85
N LEU A 201 6.09 11.31 5.90
CA LEU A 201 5.31 10.58 6.91
C LEU A 201 5.36 9.07 6.69
N ILE A 202 5.26 8.64 5.43
CA ILE A 202 5.31 7.22 5.06
C ILE A 202 6.69 6.63 5.37
N GLN A 203 7.77 7.35 5.03
CA GLN A 203 9.14 6.92 5.34
C GLN A 203 9.43 6.77 6.84
N LYS A 204 8.67 7.43 7.72
CA LYS A 204 8.78 7.25 9.17
C LYS A 204 8.10 5.97 9.68
N LEU A 205 7.25 5.36 8.87
CA LEU A 205 6.58 4.10 9.19
C LEU A 205 7.40 2.88 8.80
N GLU A 206 8.31 3.01 7.84
CA GLU A 206 9.05 1.88 7.32
C GLU A 206 10.56 2.09 7.42
N PRO A 207 11.29 1.13 8.03
CA PRO A 207 12.73 1.04 7.83
C PRO A 207 13.02 0.69 6.35
N PRO A 208 14.22 1.03 5.83
CA PRO A 208 14.64 0.59 4.50
C PRO A 208 14.50 -0.92 4.34
N CYS A 209 14.07 -1.36 3.15
CA CYS A 209 13.93 -2.79 2.85
C CYS A 209 15.26 -3.52 3.04
N SER A 210 15.29 -4.53 3.91
CA SER A 210 16.47 -5.35 4.18
C SER A 210 16.43 -6.73 3.51
N GLY A 211 15.33 -7.07 2.81
CA GLY A 211 15.04 -8.38 2.24
C GLY A 211 14.90 -8.40 0.71
N GLU A 212 15.57 -7.49 -0.02
CA GLU A 212 15.44 -7.38 -1.48
C GLU A 212 15.77 -8.68 -2.21
N LYS A 213 16.81 -9.39 -1.77
CA LYS A 213 17.20 -10.67 -2.37
C LYS A 213 16.13 -11.73 -2.19
N ASP A 214 15.56 -11.86 -0.99
CA ASP A 214 14.52 -12.84 -0.71
C ASP A 214 13.24 -12.54 -1.50
N LEU A 215 12.92 -11.25 -1.66
CA LEU A 215 11.80 -10.78 -2.45
C LEU A 215 11.98 -11.13 -3.94
N PHE A 216 13.16 -10.86 -4.50
CA PHE A 216 13.49 -11.17 -5.89
C PHE A 216 13.49 -12.68 -6.14
N ASP A 217 14.13 -13.47 -5.26
CA ASP A 217 14.16 -14.91 -5.35
C ASP A 217 12.75 -15.53 -5.24
N ALA A 218 11.88 -14.94 -4.41
CA ALA A 218 10.49 -15.37 -4.30
C ALA A 218 9.69 -15.09 -5.58
N ALA A 219 9.90 -13.91 -6.19
CA ALA A 219 9.24 -13.54 -7.44
C ALA A 219 9.64 -14.46 -8.60
N ILE A 220 10.93 -14.75 -8.75
CA ILE A 220 11.41 -15.70 -9.79
C ILE A 220 10.83 -17.11 -9.59
N ARG A 221 10.73 -17.58 -8.35
CA ARG A 221 10.12 -18.89 -8.07
C ARG A 221 8.62 -18.94 -8.32
N ALA A 222 7.94 -17.83 -8.12
CA ALA A 222 6.49 -17.72 -8.30
C ALA A 222 6.08 -17.56 -9.78
N ASN A 223 6.98 -17.05 -10.60
CA ASN A 223 6.77 -16.85 -12.04
C ASN A 223 8.11 -17.12 -12.77
N PRO A 224 8.48 -18.41 -12.98
CA PRO A 224 9.75 -18.80 -13.59
C PRO A 224 9.83 -18.49 -15.09
#